data_d60d3a64d441e8597ba0b3dd8ff161ba
#
_entry.id   d60d3a64d441e8597ba0b3dd8ff161ba
#
_cell.length_a   1.000
_cell.length_b   1.000
_cell.length_c   1.000
_cell.angle_alpha   90.00
_cell.angle_beta   90.00
_cell.angle_gamma   90.00
#
_symmetry.space_group_name_H-M   'P 1'
#
loop_
_entity.id
_entity.type
_entity.pdbx_description
1 polymer ?
#
loop_
_entity_poly.entity_id
_entity_poly.type
_entity_poly.pdbx_seq_one_letter_code
_entity_poly.pdbx_strand_id
1 'polypeptide(L)'
;MIFPYPTEWPQYFTASIRNWLPLLADDKYKTIITASLHFLVENKRIELNAFVIMDNHIHLIWQPLAGHTLFSMQLSFMKFTAQQIKFALAIYNPALSEQCKVNKTDREYPRLWHGQ
;
A
#
# COMPACT_ATOMS: atom_id res chain seq x y z
N MET A 1 0.85 31.71 0.23
CA MET A 1 0.90 30.37 0.78
C MET A 1 1.27 29.36 -0.29
N ILE A 2 2.16 28.48 0.04
CA ILE A 2 2.59 27.45 -0.91
C ILE A 2 2.03 26.11 -0.47
N PHE A 3 1.33 25.46 -1.38
CA PHE A 3 0.85 24.11 -1.15
C PHE A 3 1.90 23.15 -1.69
N PRO A 4 2.42 22.24 -0.85
CA PRO A 4 3.45 21.32 -1.30
C PRO A 4 2.99 20.40 -2.43
N TYR A 5 1.69 20.06 -2.45
CA TYR A 5 1.13 19.17 -3.46
C TYR A 5 -0.21 19.67 -3.95
N PRO A 6 -0.38 19.80 -5.26
CA PRO A 6 -1.69 20.12 -5.81
C PRO A 6 -2.67 18.96 -5.57
N THR A 7 -3.90 19.30 -5.21
CA THR A 7 -4.94 18.30 -5.01
C THR A 7 -5.98 18.33 -6.12
N GLU A 8 -5.81 19.23 -7.08
CA GLU A 8 -6.76 19.39 -8.18
C GLU A 8 -6.52 18.45 -9.34
N TRP A 9 -5.42 17.72 -9.35
CA TRP A 9 -5.14 16.78 -10.44
C TRP A 9 -4.48 15.52 -9.95
N PRO A 10 -4.50 14.46 -10.79
CA PRO A 10 -3.97 13.16 -10.40
C PRO A 10 -2.49 13.19 -10.08
N GLN A 11 -2.11 12.33 -9.16
CA GLN A 11 -0.73 12.15 -8.72
C GLN A 11 -0.29 10.72 -8.98
N TYR A 12 0.95 10.57 -9.41
CA TYR A 12 1.56 9.26 -9.58
C TYR A 12 2.15 8.78 -8.25
N PHE A 13 1.95 7.49 -7.96
CA PHE A 13 2.45 6.88 -6.74
C PHE A 13 2.95 5.47 -7.04
N THR A 14 4.13 5.14 -6.53
CA THR A 14 4.73 3.82 -6.65
C THR A 14 5.12 3.32 -5.27
N ALA A 15 4.86 2.04 -5.02
CA ALA A 15 5.31 1.38 -3.79
C ALA A 15 5.85 0.00 -4.13
N SER A 16 6.97 -0.35 -3.53
CA SER A 16 7.64 -1.64 -3.74
C SER A 16 7.66 -2.44 -2.45
N ILE A 17 7.54 -3.76 -2.59
CA ILE A 17 7.69 -4.66 -1.45
C ILE A 17 9.16 -4.66 -1.01
N ARG A 18 9.38 -4.61 0.28
CA ARG A 18 10.72 -4.63 0.86
C ARG A 18 11.47 -5.87 0.41
N ASN A 19 12.74 -5.69 0.06
CA ASN A 19 13.62 -6.75 -0.46
C ASN A 19 13.11 -7.37 -1.75
N TRP A 20 12.21 -6.68 -2.45
CA TRP A 20 11.68 -7.11 -3.74
C TRP A 20 11.04 -8.49 -3.72
N LEU A 21 10.55 -8.93 -2.56
CA LEU A 21 9.86 -10.21 -2.44
C LEU A 21 8.61 -10.21 -3.31
N PRO A 22 8.34 -11.30 -4.05
CA PRO A 22 7.19 -11.36 -4.96
C PRO A 22 5.89 -11.70 -4.24
N LEU A 23 5.56 -10.96 -3.18
CA LEU A 23 4.39 -11.22 -2.37
C LEU A 23 3.10 -11.07 -3.15
N LEU A 24 3.08 -10.13 -4.10
CA LEU A 24 1.87 -9.81 -4.83
C LEU A 24 1.64 -10.72 -6.04
N ALA A 25 2.48 -11.75 -6.23
CA ALA A 25 2.25 -12.75 -7.26
C ALA A 25 0.98 -13.56 -6.98
N ASP A 26 0.66 -13.78 -5.70
CA ASP A 26 -0.54 -14.50 -5.31
C ASP A 26 -1.74 -13.55 -5.29
N ASP A 27 -2.83 -13.97 -5.91
CA ASP A 27 -4.05 -13.15 -6.04
C ASP A 27 -4.64 -12.77 -4.69
N LYS A 28 -4.45 -13.59 -3.67
CA LYS A 28 -4.99 -13.30 -2.34
C LYS A 28 -4.42 -11.97 -1.79
N TYR A 29 -3.15 -11.68 -2.07
CA TYR A 29 -2.54 -10.42 -1.63
C TYR A 29 -2.90 -9.26 -2.55
N LYS A 30 -3.04 -9.53 -3.85
CA LYS A 30 -3.56 -8.52 -4.79
C LYS A 30 -4.96 -8.06 -4.39
N THR A 31 -5.78 -8.99 -3.93
CA THR A 31 -7.14 -8.70 -3.49
C THR A 31 -7.16 -7.74 -2.31
N ILE A 32 -6.19 -7.84 -1.41
CA ILE A 32 -6.06 -6.90 -0.30
C ILE A 32 -5.81 -5.48 -0.84
N ILE A 33 -4.94 -5.36 -1.84
CA ILE A 33 -4.64 -4.06 -2.46
C ILE A 33 -5.90 -3.49 -3.13
N THR A 34 -6.57 -4.29 -3.95
CA THR A 34 -7.74 -3.79 -4.68
C THR A 34 -8.90 -3.47 -3.74
N ALA A 35 -9.10 -4.27 -2.68
CA ALA A 35 -10.13 -4.00 -1.69
C ALA A 35 -9.85 -2.69 -0.95
N SER A 36 -8.60 -2.40 -0.65
CA SER A 36 -8.20 -1.17 0.01
C SER A 36 -8.48 0.04 -0.89
N LEU A 37 -8.13 -0.06 -2.18
CA LEU A 37 -8.42 1.01 -3.14
C LEU A 37 -9.92 1.21 -3.30
N HIS A 38 -10.69 0.12 -3.38
CA HIS A 38 -12.12 0.18 -3.49
C HIS A 38 -12.75 0.91 -2.28
N PHE A 39 -12.26 0.61 -1.09
CA PHE A 39 -12.72 1.29 0.13
C PHE A 39 -12.50 2.80 0.03
N LEU A 40 -11.32 3.22 -0.41
CA LEU A 40 -11.00 4.64 -0.52
C LEU A 40 -11.89 5.35 -1.55
N VAL A 41 -12.19 4.68 -2.67
CA VAL A 41 -13.06 5.22 -3.70
C VAL A 41 -14.51 5.31 -3.19
N GLU A 42 -15.01 4.24 -2.59
CA GLU A 42 -16.39 4.18 -2.09
C GLU A 42 -16.65 5.22 -1.00
N ASN A 43 -15.65 5.49 -0.18
CA ASN A 43 -15.76 6.46 0.90
C ASN A 43 -15.36 7.88 0.46
N LYS A 44 -15.24 8.10 -0.84
CA LYS A 44 -15.00 9.41 -1.45
C LYS A 44 -13.74 10.09 -0.91
N ARG A 45 -12.72 9.30 -0.63
CA ARG A 45 -11.43 9.80 -0.17
C ARG A 45 -10.47 10.06 -1.31
N ILE A 46 -10.57 9.26 -2.36
CA ILE A 46 -9.76 9.40 -3.57
C ILE A 46 -10.61 9.21 -4.82
N GLU A 47 -10.10 9.74 -5.92
CA GLU A 47 -10.47 9.32 -7.25
C GLU A 47 -9.32 8.47 -7.78
N LEU A 48 -9.62 7.27 -8.28
CA LEU A 48 -8.61 6.37 -8.79
C LEU A 48 -8.68 6.36 -10.31
N ASN A 49 -7.61 6.81 -10.96
CA ASN A 49 -7.59 6.94 -12.41
C ASN A 49 -7.02 5.70 -13.09
N ALA A 50 -6.01 5.09 -12.48
CA ALA A 50 -5.39 3.88 -13.02
C ALA A 50 -4.57 3.20 -11.95
N PHE A 51 -4.36 1.89 -12.11
CA PHE A 51 -3.44 1.16 -11.23
C PHE A 51 -2.92 -0.09 -11.93
N VAL A 52 -1.74 -0.52 -11.52
CA VAL A 52 -1.14 -1.78 -11.95
C VAL A 52 -0.53 -2.43 -10.73
N ILE A 53 -0.77 -3.72 -10.55
CA ILE A 53 -0.19 -4.50 -9.47
C ILE A 53 0.75 -5.54 -10.10
N MET A 54 2.04 -5.35 -9.86
CA MET A 54 3.08 -6.30 -10.27
C MET A 54 3.39 -7.23 -9.11
N ASP A 55 4.25 -8.23 -9.35
CA ASP A 55 4.54 -9.24 -8.31
C ASP A 55 5.15 -8.64 -7.04
N ASN A 56 5.90 -7.57 -7.17
CA ASN A 56 6.63 -6.99 -6.05
C ASN A 56 6.49 -5.48 -5.93
N HIS A 57 5.61 -4.85 -6.71
CA HIS A 57 5.37 -3.41 -6.61
C HIS A 57 4.06 -3.05 -7.25
N ILE A 58 3.60 -1.83 -6.97
CA ILE A 58 2.36 -1.28 -7.52
C ILE A 58 2.61 0.11 -8.06
N HIS A 59 1.80 0.50 -9.03
CA HIS A 59 1.73 1.86 -9.57
C HIS A 59 0.29 2.34 -9.49
N LEU A 60 0.10 3.55 -8.99
CA LEU A 60 -1.21 4.18 -8.93
C LEU A 60 -1.17 5.55 -9.58
N ILE A 61 -2.27 5.92 -10.20
CA ILE A 61 -2.55 7.31 -10.55
C ILE A 61 -3.85 7.65 -9.83
N TRP A 62 -3.77 8.49 -8.83
CA TRP A 62 -4.88 8.80 -7.96
C TRP A 62 -4.88 10.26 -7.57
N GLN A 63 -6.01 10.71 -7.02
CA GLN A 63 -6.18 12.08 -6.60
C GLN A 63 -6.96 12.11 -5.28
N PRO A 64 -6.42 12.75 -4.24
CA PRO A 64 -7.19 12.93 -3.00
C PRO A 64 -8.39 13.84 -3.27
N LEU A 65 -9.51 13.50 -2.66
CA LEU A 65 -10.71 14.33 -2.75
C LEU A 65 -10.75 15.33 -1.60
N ALA A 66 -11.69 16.26 -1.67
CA ALA A 66 -11.81 17.36 -0.72
C ALA A 66 -11.79 16.86 0.73
N GLY A 67 -11.00 17.50 1.58
CA GLY A 67 -10.86 17.11 2.97
C GLY A 67 -9.75 16.10 3.24
N HIS A 68 -9.08 15.62 2.19
CA HIS A 68 -8.00 14.64 2.32
C HIS A 68 -6.75 15.15 1.65
N THR A 69 -5.60 14.79 2.20
CA THR A 69 -4.30 15.17 1.62
C THR A 69 -3.64 13.96 0.99
N LEU A 70 -2.76 14.20 0.03
CA LEU A 70 -1.99 13.13 -0.60
C LEU A 70 -1.18 12.35 0.44
N PHE A 71 -0.52 13.06 1.35
CA PHE A 71 0.28 12.44 2.40
C PHE A 71 -0.57 11.52 3.28
N SER A 72 -1.74 12.00 3.70
CA SER A 72 -2.64 11.23 4.55
C SER A 72 -3.14 9.97 3.84
N MET A 73 -3.46 10.09 2.54
CA MET A 73 -3.94 8.94 1.77
C MET A 73 -2.84 7.91 1.57
N GLN A 74 -1.62 8.34 1.27
CA GLN A 74 -0.48 7.44 1.13
C GLN A 74 -0.20 6.70 2.43
N LEU A 75 -0.15 7.43 3.53
CA LEU A 75 0.15 6.84 4.84
C LEU A 75 -0.91 5.82 5.25
N SER A 76 -2.19 6.17 5.13
CA SER A 76 -3.29 5.26 5.43
C SER A 76 -3.26 4.01 4.58
N PHE A 77 -3.07 4.18 3.28
CA PHE A 77 -3.05 3.06 2.34
C PHE A 77 -1.90 2.11 2.63
N MET A 78 -0.69 2.65 2.82
CA MET A 78 0.50 1.85 3.08
C MET A 78 0.37 1.10 4.40
N LYS A 79 -0.10 1.76 5.43
CA LYS A 79 -0.24 1.18 6.75
C LYS A 79 -1.30 0.08 6.78
N PHE A 80 -2.46 0.35 6.21
CA PHE A 80 -3.58 -0.60 6.19
C PHE A 80 -3.21 -1.85 5.39
N THR A 81 -2.69 -1.67 4.17
CA THR A 81 -2.33 -2.81 3.32
C THR A 81 -1.20 -3.64 3.94
N ALA A 82 -0.22 -3.00 4.55
CA ALA A 82 0.86 -3.71 5.23
C ALA A 82 0.32 -4.60 6.35
N GLN A 83 -0.58 -4.07 7.18
CA GLN A 83 -1.18 -4.84 8.26
C GLN A 83 -1.97 -6.03 7.75
N GLN A 84 -2.80 -5.82 6.74
CA GLN A 84 -3.65 -6.87 6.20
C GLN A 84 -2.84 -7.97 5.53
N ILE A 85 -1.82 -7.59 4.78
CA ILE A 85 -0.94 -8.58 4.12
C ILE A 85 -0.16 -9.37 5.16
N LYS A 86 0.34 -8.72 6.21
CA LYS A 86 1.06 -9.43 7.28
C LYS A 86 0.17 -10.43 8.01
N PHE A 87 -1.08 -10.08 8.28
CA PHE A 87 -2.02 -11.03 8.87
C PHE A 87 -2.24 -12.23 7.97
N ALA A 88 -2.45 -11.99 6.69
CA ALA A 88 -2.67 -13.06 5.73
C ALA A 88 -1.44 -13.96 5.59
N LEU A 89 -0.25 -13.37 5.57
CA LEU A 89 1.00 -14.13 5.50
C LEU A 89 1.17 -15.04 6.72
N ALA A 90 0.87 -14.54 7.92
CA ALA A 90 1.00 -15.32 9.13
C ALA A 90 0.09 -16.56 9.11
N ILE A 91 -1.06 -16.44 8.49
CA ILE A 91 -2.04 -17.53 8.38
C ILE A 91 -1.70 -18.49 7.24
N TYR A 92 -1.43 -17.95 6.06
CA TYR A 92 -1.32 -18.75 4.84
C TYR A 92 0.10 -19.13 4.44
N ASN A 93 1.10 -18.39 4.90
CA ASN A 93 2.50 -18.67 4.58
C ASN A 93 3.43 -18.22 5.71
N PRO A 94 3.44 -18.97 6.83
CA PRO A 94 4.25 -18.60 7.99
C PRO A 94 5.75 -18.47 7.69
N ALA A 95 6.27 -19.29 6.79
CA ALA A 95 7.70 -19.22 6.44
C ALA A 95 8.04 -17.88 5.80
N LEU A 96 7.20 -17.43 4.87
CA LEU A 96 7.40 -16.13 4.21
C LEU A 96 7.16 -14.98 5.19
N SER A 97 6.21 -15.16 6.11
CA SER A 97 5.98 -14.19 7.18
C SER A 97 7.24 -13.95 7.99
N GLU A 98 7.96 -15.01 8.33
CA GLU A 98 9.23 -14.89 9.06
C GLU A 98 10.30 -14.19 8.22
N GLN A 99 10.35 -14.43 6.92
CA GLN A 99 11.28 -13.74 6.04
C GLN A 99 11.04 -12.24 6.01
N CYS A 100 9.80 -11.80 6.18
CA CYS A 100 9.46 -10.39 6.20
C CYS A 100 9.90 -9.70 7.50
N LYS A 101 10.17 -10.47 8.56
CA LYS A 101 10.69 -9.96 9.81
C LYS A 101 12.21 -9.94 9.75
N VAL A 102 12.74 -8.91 9.08
CA VAL A 102 14.13 -8.92 8.63
C VAL A 102 15.14 -8.79 9.76
N ASN A 103 14.79 -8.07 10.84
CA ASN A 103 15.70 -7.90 11.97
C ASN A 103 14.93 -7.56 13.24
N LYS A 104 15.68 -7.46 14.35
CA LYS A 104 15.07 -7.23 15.66
C LYS A 104 14.37 -5.88 15.79
N THR A 105 14.80 -4.88 15.04
CA THR A 105 14.20 -3.56 15.10
C THR A 105 12.83 -3.52 14.41
N ASP A 106 12.56 -4.49 13.55
CA ASP A 106 11.28 -4.58 12.84
C ASP A 106 10.24 -5.40 13.58
N ARG A 107 10.54 -5.87 14.79
CA ARG A 107 9.65 -6.76 15.53
C ARG A 107 8.26 -6.23 15.77
N GLU A 108 8.18 -4.97 16.16
CA GLU A 108 6.92 -4.35 16.52
C GLU A 108 6.17 -3.91 15.28
N TYR A 109 6.92 -3.43 14.27
CA TYR A 109 6.37 -2.89 13.04
C TYR A 109 7.15 -3.40 11.85
N PRO A 110 7.05 -4.71 11.54
CA PRO A 110 7.74 -5.24 10.37
C PRO A 110 7.30 -4.47 9.14
N ARG A 111 8.27 -3.96 8.38
CA ARG A 111 7.98 -3.13 7.22
C ARG A 111 7.74 -3.99 6.01
N LEU A 112 6.56 -3.89 5.45
CA LEU A 112 6.23 -4.58 4.22
C LEU A 112 6.70 -3.80 3.00
N TRP A 113 6.43 -2.50 3.01
CA TRP A 113 6.77 -1.63 1.89
C TRP A 113 8.16 -1.04 2.06
N HIS A 114 8.91 -1.00 0.96
CA HIS A 114 10.24 -0.39 0.96
C HIS A 114 10.16 1.10 1.29
N GLY A 115 11.04 1.56 2.17
CA GLY A 115 11.07 2.96 2.55
C GLY A 115 9.95 3.40 3.48
N GLN A 116 9.17 2.47 3.96
CA GLN A 116 8.07 2.76 4.86
C GLN A 116 8.56 3.18 6.25
#